data_418d8690e5f60d9fd30425cc4f63c477
#
_entry.id   418d8690e5f60d9fd30425cc4f63c477
#
_cell.length_a   1.000
_cell.length_b   1.000
_cell.length_c   1.000
_cell.angle_alpha   90.00
_cell.angle_beta   90.00
_cell.angle_gamma   90.00
#
_symmetry.space_group_name_H-M   'P 1'
#
loop_
_entity.id
_entity.type
_entity.pdbx_description
1 polymer ?
#
loop_
_entity_poly.entity_id
_entity_poly.type
_entity_poly.pdbx_seq_one_letter_code
_entity_poly.pdbx_strand_id
1 'polypeptide(L)'
;RLVGSEMCIRDRYYCEMVSLIRGLFGQALKTNDYLQFAFLTGCLRVSKESIFTGLNNFKVLSIMDSRFDEQFGFTDDEVKKLLASYGLASHFPETKEWYDGYHFGNADVYCPWDVINYVDELNYDQTVEPQDYWSNSSGNAIVRRLIDKADVQTKDEIERLIVGECIEKELSQELTYDELDKNIGNLWSVLFTTGYLTKQGRTADGKIRLAIPNKEIK
;
A
#
# COMPACT_ATOMS: atom_id res chain seq x y z
N ARG A 1 4.14 -6.45 28.51
CA ARG A 1 5.20 -7.50 28.64
C ARG A 1 5.16 -8.60 27.55
N LEU A 2 4.34 -8.48 26.52
CA LEU A 2 4.29 -9.41 25.38
C LEU A 2 5.10 -8.93 24.16
N VAL A 3 5.44 -7.65 24.09
CA VAL A 3 6.17 -7.02 22.96
C VAL A 3 7.59 -7.57 22.78
N GLY A 4 8.24 -7.99 23.87
CA GLY A 4 9.59 -8.57 23.82
C GLY A 4 9.63 -10.01 23.30
N SER A 5 8.55 -10.78 23.44
CA SER A 5 8.50 -12.18 22.99
C SER A 5 8.23 -12.32 21.49
N GLU A 6 7.38 -11.45 20.93
CA GLU A 6 7.09 -11.45 19.49
C GLU A 6 8.30 -11.01 18.67
N MET A 7 9.06 -10.02 19.16
CA MET A 7 10.29 -9.56 18.53
C MET A 7 11.38 -10.65 18.53
N CYS A 8 11.53 -11.36 19.68
CA CYS A 8 12.46 -12.50 19.76
C CYS A 8 12.06 -13.69 18.88
N ILE A 9 10.77 -13.96 18.71
CA ILE A 9 10.26 -15.01 17.82
C ILE A 9 10.53 -14.61 16.37
N ARG A 10 10.24 -13.37 15.98
CA ARG A 10 10.50 -12.84 14.63
C ARG A 10 11.99 -12.94 14.26
N ASP A 11 12.87 -12.49 15.14
CA ASP A 11 14.31 -12.52 14.88
C ASP A 11 14.88 -13.94 14.81
N ARG A 12 14.33 -14.85 15.60
CA ARG A 12 14.80 -16.23 15.67
C ARG A 12 14.52 -17.04 14.39
N TYR A 13 13.34 -16.85 13.79
CA TYR A 13 12.93 -17.61 12.58
C TYR A 13 13.14 -16.86 11.28
N TYR A 14 13.41 -15.56 11.33
CA TYR A 14 13.54 -14.72 10.14
C TYR A 14 14.63 -15.24 9.19
N CYS A 15 15.83 -15.48 9.70
CA CYS A 15 16.95 -15.95 8.88
C CYS A 15 16.69 -17.34 8.26
N GLU A 16 16.06 -18.24 9.01
CA GLU A 16 15.71 -19.58 8.53
C GLU A 16 14.62 -19.51 7.44
N MET A 17 13.61 -18.71 7.66
CA MET A 17 12.52 -18.46 6.69
C MET A 17 13.06 -17.82 5.41
N VAL A 18 13.89 -16.80 5.52
CA VAL A 18 14.57 -16.15 4.38
C VAL A 18 15.40 -17.16 3.59
N SER A 19 16.13 -18.02 4.27
CA SER A 19 16.96 -19.06 3.62
C SER A 19 16.10 -20.08 2.87
N LEU A 20 14.99 -20.53 3.48
CA LEU A 20 14.04 -21.46 2.87
C LEU A 20 13.41 -20.85 1.60
N ILE A 21 12.87 -19.63 1.71
CA ILE A 21 12.21 -18.95 0.59
C ILE A 21 13.21 -18.63 -0.53
N ARG A 22 14.43 -18.23 -0.20
CA ARG A 22 15.52 -18.03 -1.17
C ARG A 22 15.83 -19.32 -1.94
N GLY A 23 15.94 -20.44 -1.23
CA GLY A 23 16.15 -21.76 -1.83
C GLY A 23 15.02 -22.13 -2.79
N LEU A 24 13.76 -21.93 -2.36
CA LEU A 24 12.57 -22.18 -3.16
C LEU A 24 12.56 -21.34 -4.45
N PHE A 25 12.73 -20.03 -4.32
CA PHE A 25 12.75 -19.13 -5.47
C PHE A 25 13.95 -19.36 -6.37
N GLY A 26 15.11 -19.68 -5.81
CA GLY A 26 16.32 -20.05 -6.57
C GLY A 26 16.07 -21.25 -7.48
N GLN A 27 15.42 -22.28 -6.99
CA GLN A 27 15.10 -23.48 -7.76
C GLN A 27 13.92 -23.26 -8.73
N ALA A 28 12.88 -22.55 -8.30
CA ALA A 28 11.69 -22.35 -9.12
C ALA A 28 11.91 -21.36 -10.27
N LEU A 29 12.66 -20.29 -10.02
CA LEU A 29 12.74 -19.13 -10.94
C LEU A 29 14.08 -19.04 -11.70
N LYS A 30 15.14 -19.66 -11.19
CA LYS A 30 16.46 -19.62 -11.81
C LYS A 30 16.81 -21.01 -12.41
N THR A 31 17.26 -21.02 -13.65
CA THR A 31 17.66 -22.25 -14.35
C THR A 31 16.59 -23.35 -14.42
N ASN A 32 15.31 -22.97 -14.43
CA ASN A 32 14.22 -23.92 -14.59
C ASN A 32 13.76 -23.94 -16.06
N ASP A 33 14.12 -24.97 -16.79
CA ASP A 33 13.84 -25.14 -18.20
C ASP A 33 12.34 -25.27 -18.52
N TYR A 34 11.53 -25.60 -17.51
CA TYR A 34 10.08 -25.72 -17.62
C TYR A 34 9.32 -24.41 -17.31
N LEU A 35 10.03 -23.39 -16.76
CA LEU A 35 9.41 -22.11 -16.43
C LEU A 35 9.36 -21.20 -17.66
N GLN A 36 8.17 -20.96 -18.16
CA GLN A 36 7.96 -20.03 -19.25
C GLN A 36 7.78 -18.59 -18.78
N PHE A 37 7.09 -18.39 -17.66
CA PHE A 37 6.80 -17.08 -17.12
C PHE A 37 6.52 -17.17 -15.61
N ALA A 38 6.91 -16.15 -14.84
CA ALA A 38 6.59 -16.03 -13.42
C ALA A 38 6.19 -14.61 -13.08
N PHE A 39 5.17 -14.48 -12.23
CA PHE A 39 4.72 -13.22 -11.68
C PHE A 39 4.70 -13.32 -10.15
N LEU A 40 5.44 -12.41 -9.49
CA LEU A 40 5.47 -12.32 -8.03
C LEU A 40 4.83 -11.00 -7.62
N THR A 41 3.92 -11.05 -6.67
CA THR A 41 3.26 -9.88 -6.10
C THR A 41 3.33 -9.89 -4.59
N GLY A 42 3.31 -8.72 -3.97
CA GLY A 42 3.33 -8.54 -2.52
C GLY A 42 2.98 -7.11 -2.13
N CYS A 43 2.66 -6.92 -0.86
CA CYS A 43 2.22 -5.63 -0.32
C CYS A 43 3.29 -4.54 -0.32
N LEU A 44 4.57 -4.92 -0.26
CA LEU A 44 5.71 -4.00 -0.22
C LEU A 44 6.74 -4.38 -1.26
N ARG A 45 7.45 -3.37 -1.77
CA ARG A 45 8.59 -3.57 -2.65
C ARG A 45 9.80 -4.03 -1.82
N VAL A 46 10.04 -5.34 -1.79
CA VAL A 46 11.13 -5.97 -1.03
C VAL A 46 12.32 -6.38 -1.90
N SER A 47 12.60 -5.61 -2.94
CA SER A 47 13.65 -5.94 -3.93
C SER A 47 15.06 -6.07 -3.33
N LYS A 48 15.35 -5.40 -2.22
CA LYS A 48 16.61 -5.48 -1.49
C LYS A 48 16.65 -6.59 -0.44
N GLU A 49 15.52 -7.26 -0.17
CA GLU A 49 15.53 -8.35 0.79
C GLU A 49 16.46 -9.47 0.34
N SER A 50 17.14 -10.05 1.31
CA SER A 50 18.10 -11.14 1.07
C SER A 50 17.48 -12.37 0.41
N ILE A 51 16.14 -12.50 0.43
CA ILE A 51 15.35 -13.52 -0.28
C ILE A 51 15.65 -13.51 -1.77
N PHE A 52 15.81 -12.32 -2.37
CA PHE A 52 16.04 -12.13 -3.80
C PHE A 52 17.52 -12.06 -4.18
N THR A 53 18.45 -12.23 -3.22
CA THR A 53 19.87 -12.27 -3.50
C THR A 53 20.21 -13.42 -4.46
N GLY A 54 20.80 -13.08 -5.60
CA GLY A 54 21.13 -14.05 -6.66
C GLY A 54 20.02 -14.26 -7.71
N LEU A 55 18.85 -13.65 -7.54
CA LEU A 55 17.83 -13.55 -8.57
C LEU A 55 17.98 -12.19 -9.28
N ASN A 56 18.58 -12.18 -10.45
CA ASN A 56 18.88 -10.96 -11.21
C ASN A 56 18.11 -10.87 -12.54
N ASN A 57 17.20 -11.79 -12.78
CA ASN A 57 16.48 -11.95 -14.05
C ASN A 57 15.01 -11.51 -14.00
N PHE A 58 14.59 -10.76 -12.97
CA PHE A 58 13.24 -10.21 -12.88
C PHE A 58 13.25 -8.68 -12.80
N LYS A 59 12.16 -8.09 -13.24
CA LYS A 59 11.92 -6.64 -13.16
C LYS A 59 11.01 -6.35 -11.98
N VAL A 60 11.46 -5.49 -11.07
CA VAL A 60 10.67 -5.04 -9.92
C VAL A 60 9.93 -3.77 -10.30
N LEU A 61 8.63 -3.74 -10.07
CA LEU A 61 7.75 -2.60 -10.26
C LEU A 61 7.08 -2.22 -8.94
N SER A 62 6.67 -0.98 -8.84
CA SER A 62 5.99 -0.42 -7.66
C SER A 62 4.81 0.45 -8.09
N ILE A 63 4.04 0.93 -7.13
CA ILE A 63 2.95 1.90 -7.35
C ILE A 63 3.41 3.23 -7.97
N MET A 64 4.73 3.46 -8.07
CA MET A 64 5.30 4.64 -8.72
C MET A 64 5.54 4.45 -10.23
N ASP A 65 5.49 3.21 -10.71
CA ASP A 65 5.73 2.87 -12.11
C ASP A 65 4.43 2.98 -12.91
N SER A 66 4.53 3.48 -14.16
CA SER A 66 3.40 3.60 -15.08
C SER A 66 3.04 2.28 -15.78
N ARG A 67 3.82 1.22 -15.56
CA ARG A 67 3.52 -0.10 -16.09
C ARG A 67 2.64 -0.84 -15.10
N PHE A 68 1.46 -1.28 -15.54
CA PHE A 68 0.46 -1.98 -14.72
C PHE A 68 -0.16 -1.11 -13.61
N ASP A 69 -0.24 0.20 -13.81
CA ASP A 69 -0.77 1.15 -12.84
C ASP A 69 -2.29 1.05 -12.64
N GLU A 70 -3.03 0.47 -13.60
CA GLU A 70 -4.48 0.22 -13.49
C GLU A 70 -4.84 -1.18 -12.97
N GLN A 71 -3.89 -2.13 -12.87
CA GLN A 71 -4.19 -3.54 -12.60
C GLN A 71 -4.37 -3.89 -11.12
N PHE A 72 -4.03 -3.00 -10.21
CA PHE A 72 -4.10 -3.24 -8.76
C PHE A 72 -5.11 -2.34 -8.04
N GLY A 73 -6.04 -1.77 -8.78
CA GLY A 73 -7.15 -0.98 -8.30
C GLY A 73 -8.30 -1.01 -9.29
N PHE A 74 -9.44 -0.42 -8.95
CA PHE A 74 -10.50 -0.16 -9.92
C PHE A 74 -10.35 1.24 -10.50
N THR A 75 -10.54 1.37 -11.79
CA THR A 75 -10.66 2.65 -12.49
C THR A 75 -12.05 3.23 -12.34
N ASP A 76 -12.21 4.53 -12.59
CA ASP A 76 -13.52 5.22 -12.61
C ASP A 76 -14.56 4.47 -13.48
N ASP A 77 -14.13 4.00 -14.66
CA ASP A 77 -15.01 3.31 -15.59
C ASP A 77 -15.42 1.91 -15.09
N GLU A 78 -14.54 1.21 -14.41
CA GLU A 78 -14.84 -0.09 -13.82
C GLU A 78 -15.81 0.06 -12.64
N VAL A 79 -15.61 1.05 -11.76
CA VAL A 79 -16.54 1.34 -10.66
C VAL A 79 -17.92 1.74 -11.19
N LYS A 80 -17.99 2.60 -12.22
CA LYS A 80 -19.26 2.96 -12.86
C LYS A 80 -19.99 1.75 -13.44
N LYS A 81 -19.26 0.87 -14.14
CA LYS A 81 -19.80 -0.36 -14.69
C LYS A 81 -20.30 -1.31 -13.61
N LEU A 82 -19.52 -1.47 -12.54
CA LEU A 82 -19.86 -2.29 -11.39
C LEU A 82 -21.17 -1.80 -10.76
N LEU A 83 -21.25 -0.54 -10.36
CA LEU A 83 -22.45 0.06 -9.78
C LEU A 83 -23.66 -0.04 -10.72
N ALA A 84 -23.48 0.22 -12.01
CA ALA A 84 -24.57 0.10 -13.00
C ALA A 84 -25.10 -1.33 -13.12
N SER A 85 -24.23 -2.34 -13.04
CA SER A 85 -24.63 -3.76 -13.13
C SER A 85 -25.52 -4.23 -11.97
N TYR A 86 -25.46 -3.54 -10.83
CA TYR A 86 -26.31 -3.76 -9.66
C TYR A 86 -27.46 -2.76 -9.54
N GLY A 87 -27.63 -1.84 -10.52
CA GLY A 87 -28.67 -0.80 -10.46
C GLY A 87 -28.36 0.33 -9.46
N LEU A 88 -27.10 0.48 -9.07
CA LEU A 88 -26.61 1.40 -8.03
C LEU A 88 -25.88 2.63 -8.62
N ALA A 89 -26.11 2.97 -9.87
CA ALA A 89 -25.38 4.06 -10.56
C ALA A 89 -25.46 5.42 -9.87
N SER A 90 -26.54 5.68 -9.11
CA SER A 90 -26.73 6.92 -8.33
C SER A 90 -25.72 7.07 -7.18
N HIS A 91 -25.11 5.99 -6.70
CA HIS A 91 -24.14 5.97 -5.60
C HIS A 91 -22.70 6.25 -6.05
N PHE A 92 -22.46 6.47 -7.35
CA PHE A 92 -21.12 6.73 -7.85
C PHE A 92 -20.44 7.98 -7.22
N PRO A 93 -21.12 9.14 -7.04
CA PRO A 93 -20.48 10.32 -6.46
C PRO A 93 -19.94 10.08 -5.04
N GLU A 94 -20.70 9.41 -4.19
CA GLU A 94 -20.30 9.11 -2.83
C GLU A 94 -19.23 8.01 -2.77
N THR A 95 -19.34 6.98 -3.62
CA THR A 95 -18.30 5.95 -3.78
C THR A 95 -16.96 6.60 -4.16
N LYS A 96 -16.99 7.56 -5.08
CA LYS A 96 -15.81 8.31 -5.50
C LYS A 96 -15.23 9.12 -4.35
N GLU A 97 -16.04 9.84 -3.62
CA GLU A 97 -15.59 10.70 -2.52
C GLU A 97 -14.92 9.90 -1.38
N TRP A 98 -15.40 8.67 -1.15
CA TRP A 98 -14.93 7.85 -0.04
C TRP A 98 -13.74 6.96 -0.38
N TYR A 99 -13.69 6.39 -1.60
CA TYR A 99 -12.79 5.27 -1.92
C TYR A 99 -11.84 5.53 -3.10
N ASP A 100 -12.00 6.65 -3.83
CA ASP A 100 -11.04 7.09 -4.86
C ASP A 100 -9.82 7.77 -4.24
N GLY A 101 -8.81 8.09 -5.06
CA GLY A 101 -7.71 8.99 -4.69
C GLY A 101 -6.35 8.33 -4.57
N TYR A 102 -6.24 7.04 -4.82
CA TYR A 102 -4.93 6.39 -4.96
C TYR A 102 -4.35 6.69 -6.34
N HIS A 103 -3.17 7.30 -6.39
CA HIS A 103 -2.49 7.63 -7.63
C HIS A 103 -1.32 6.68 -7.86
N PHE A 104 -1.51 5.68 -8.73
CA PHE A 104 -0.49 4.70 -9.12
C PHE A 104 0.05 5.06 -10.50
N GLY A 105 1.37 5.19 -10.65
CA GLY A 105 1.98 5.58 -11.92
C GLY A 105 1.38 6.87 -12.48
N ASN A 106 0.50 6.76 -13.46
CA ASN A 106 -0.27 7.83 -14.09
C ASN A 106 -1.80 7.65 -13.94
N ALA A 107 -2.26 6.61 -13.25
CA ALA A 107 -3.66 6.28 -13.09
C ALA A 107 -4.18 6.61 -11.68
N ASP A 108 -5.42 7.09 -11.62
CA ASP A 108 -6.17 7.21 -10.39
C ASP A 108 -7.03 5.95 -10.23
N VAL A 109 -6.94 5.31 -9.06
CA VAL A 109 -7.59 4.04 -8.78
C VAL A 109 -8.25 4.03 -7.41
N TYR A 110 -9.28 3.20 -7.29
CA TYR A 110 -9.99 2.89 -6.06
C TYR A 110 -9.43 1.64 -5.41
N CYS A 111 -9.51 1.53 -4.09
CA CYS A 111 -9.28 0.27 -3.40
C CYS A 111 -10.42 -0.72 -3.72
N PRO A 112 -10.15 -1.87 -4.34
CA PRO A 112 -11.21 -2.82 -4.72
C PRO A 112 -11.97 -3.39 -3.52
N TRP A 113 -11.30 -3.61 -2.40
CA TRP A 113 -11.90 -4.13 -1.19
C TRP A 113 -13.06 -3.25 -0.70
N ASP A 114 -12.83 -1.96 -0.64
CA ASP A 114 -13.78 -0.99 -0.10
C ASP A 114 -14.98 -0.83 -1.02
N VAL A 115 -14.72 -0.69 -2.32
CA VAL A 115 -15.77 -0.61 -3.34
C VAL A 115 -16.65 -1.86 -3.35
N ILE A 116 -16.06 -3.06 -3.28
CA ILE A 116 -16.82 -4.32 -3.29
C ILE A 116 -17.68 -4.44 -2.04
N ASN A 117 -17.14 -4.14 -0.84
CA ASN A 117 -17.91 -4.22 0.40
C ASN A 117 -19.06 -3.21 0.40
N TYR A 118 -18.81 -1.98 -0.05
CA TYR A 118 -19.87 -0.96 -0.13
C TYR A 118 -20.97 -1.36 -1.13
N VAL A 119 -20.62 -1.87 -2.30
CA VAL A 119 -21.57 -2.40 -3.29
C VAL A 119 -22.37 -3.56 -2.72
N ASP A 120 -21.74 -4.46 -1.98
CA ASP A 120 -22.41 -5.59 -1.34
C ASP A 120 -23.47 -5.12 -0.32
N GLU A 121 -23.12 -4.18 0.56
CA GLU A 121 -24.07 -3.60 1.51
C GLU A 121 -25.21 -2.87 0.82
N LEU A 122 -24.92 -2.03 -0.18
CA LEU A 122 -25.95 -1.32 -0.96
C LEU A 122 -26.90 -2.28 -1.69
N ASN A 123 -26.46 -3.45 -2.04
CA ASN A 123 -27.29 -4.48 -2.68
C ASN A 123 -28.38 -5.00 -1.72
N TYR A 124 -28.13 -4.96 -0.41
CA TYR A 124 -29.13 -5.34 0.61
C TYR A 124 -29.95 -4.14 1.08
N ASP A 125 -29.31 -2.98 1.26
CA ASP A 125 -29.96 -1.75 1.72
C ASP A 125 -29.33 -0.54 1.02
N GLN A 126 -30.06 0.04 0.07
CA GLN A 126 -29.59 1.21 -0.69
C GLN A 126 -29.53 2.51 0.13
N THR A 127 -29.90 2.48 1.40
CA THR A 127 -29.81 3.64 2.32
C THR A 127 -28.54 3.64 3.17
N VAL A 128 -27.67 2.62 3.02
CA VAL A 128 -26.41 2.53 3.76
C VAL A 128 -25.47 3.66 3.33
N GLU A 129 -24.91 4.34 4.32
CA GLU A 129 -23.85 5.32 4.09
C GLU A 129 -22.48 4.62 3.93
N PRO A 130 -21.56 5.19 3.14
CA PRO A 130 -20.19 4.67 3.05
C PRO A 130 -19.50 4.67 4.41
N GLN A 131 -18.70 3.65 4.67
CA GLN A 131 -17.98 3.49 5.93
C GLN A 131 -16.55 3.00 5.68
N ASP A 132 -15.77 2.93 6.73
CA ASP A 132 -14.40 2.45 6.74
C ASP A 132 -14.38 0.91 6.78
N TYR A 133 -14.02 0.28 5.66
CA TYR A 133 -13.84 -1.17 5.52
C TYR A 133 -12.39 -1.63 5.72
N TRP A 134 -11.44 -0.72 5.55
CA TRP A 134 -10.02 -1.06 5.54
C TRP A 134 -9.38 -1.09 6.93
N SER A 135 -9.84 -0.27 7.87
CA SER A 135 -9.23 -0.11 9.20
C SER A 135 -9.15 -1.42 9.99
N ASN A 136 -10.09 -2.33 9.76
CA ASN A 136 -10.15 -3.63 10.43
C ASN A 136 -9.45 -4.76 9.68
N SER A 137 -8.92 -4.51 8.49
CA SER A 137 -8.34 -5.54 7.61
C SER A 137 -6.85 -5.77 7.84
N SER A 138 -6.12 -4.87 8.47
CA SER A 138 -4.67 -4.96 8.65
C SER A 138 -4.19 -4.64 10.07
N GLY A 139 -3.08 -5.28 10.46
CA GLY A 139 -2.40 -5.00 11.73
C GLY A 139 -1.55 -3.72 11.63
N ASN A 140 -2.08 -2.59 12.03
CA ASN A 140 -1.43 -1.26 11.97
C ASN A 140 -0.28 -1.07 12.98
N ALA A 141 0.30 -2.17 13.50
CA ALA A 141 1.28 -2.12 14.59
C ALA A 141 2.57 -1.37 14.21
N ILE A 142 3.04 -1.46 12.96
CA ILE A 142 4.24 -0.75 12.50
C ILE A 142 3.97 0.75 12.44
N VAL A 143 2.84 1.13 11.84
CA VAL A 143 2.43 2.54 11.71
C VAL A 143 2.25 3.17 13.08
N ARG A 144 1.53 2.51 14.01
CA ARG A 144 1.36 2.99 15.39
C ARG A 144 2.70 3.23 16.07
N ARG A 145 3.63 2.26 16.00
CA ARG A 145 4.96 2.39 16.62
C ARG A 145 5.78 3.56 16.05
N LEU A 146 5.67 3.83 14.76
CA LEU A 146 6.36 4.96 14.14
C LEU A 146 5.73 6.30 14.55
N ILE A 147 4.39 6.38 14.60
CA ILE A 147 3.68 7.58 15.06
C ILE A 147 3.97 7.85 16.55
N ASP A 148 4.02 6.81 17.40
CA ASP A 148 4.34 6.96 18.84
C ASP A 148 5.76 7.53 19.07
N LYS A 149 6.69 7.27 18.15
CA LYS A 149 8.06 7.80 18.18
C LYS A 149 8.22 9.15 17.47
N ALA A 150 7.14 9.67 16.87
CA ALA A 150 7.18 10.89 16.07
C ALA A 150 7.53 12.11 16.93
N ASP A 151 8.43 12.95 16.42
CA ASP A 151 8.74 14.24 17.00
C ASP A 151 7.62 15.28 16.75
N VAL A 152 7.78 16.47 17.32
CA VAL A 152 6.78 17.54 17.21
C VAL A 152 6.54 17.94 15.75
N GLN A 153 7.59 18.02 14.95
CA GLN A 153 7.49 18.38 13.53
C GLN A 153 6.69 17.31 12.74
N THR A 154 6.98 16.04 12.97
CA THR A 154 6.26 14.94 12.31
C THR A 154 4.78 14.92 12.69
N LYS A 155 4.46 15.23 13.96
CA LYS A 155 3.06 15.33 14.41
C LYS A 155 2.32 16.49 13.75
N ASP A 156 2.94 17.66 13.65
CA ASP A 156 2.40 18.82 12.92
C ASP A 156 2.12 18.47 11.45
N GLU A 157 3.05 17.77 10.80
CA GLU A 157 2.86 17.31 9.41
C GLU A 157 1.70 16.32 9.26
N ILE A 158 1.50 15.41 10.24
CA ILE A 158 0.34 14.51 10.26
C ILE A 158 -0.96 15.31 10.44
N GLU A 159 -1.00 16.29 11.34
CA GLU A 159 -2.17 17.16 11.53
C GLU A 159 -2.51 17.93 10.25
N ARG A 160 -1.52 18.45 9.54
CA ARG A 160 -1.70 19.11 8.24
C ARG A 160 -2.30 18.17 7.20
N LEU A 161 -1.85 16.92 7.13
CA LEU A 161 -2.44 15.90 6.25
C LEU A 161 -3.90 15.63 6.60
N ILE A 162 -4.24 15.54 7.89
CA ILE A 162 -5.62 15.32 8.35
C ILE A 162 -6.55 16.49 7.95
N VAL A 163 -6.08 17.73 7.95
CA VAL A 163 -6.89 18.86 7.49
C VAL A 163 -6.94 18.98 5.96
N GLY A 164 -6.25 18.09 5.23
CA GLY A 164 -6.29 18.00 3.76
C GLY A 164 -5.17 18.75 3.04
N GLU A 165 -4.12 19.16 3.77
CA GLU A 165 -2.93 19.71 3.15
C GLU A 165 -2.00 18.61 2.61
N CYS A 166 -1.08 19.00 1.71
CA CYS A 166 0.00 18.13 1.24
C CYS A 166 1.29 18.42 2.01
N ILE A 167 2.11 17.38 2.15
CA ILE A 167 3.49 17.51 2.61
C ILE A 167 4.46 17.09 1.51
N GLU A 168 5.69 17.56 1.58
CA GLU A 168 6.73 17.28 0.57
C GLU A 168 7.84 16.45 1.21
N LYS A 169 8.06 15.23 0.70
CA LYS A 169 9.02 14.28 1.28
C LYS A 169 9.86 13.57 0.21
N GLU A 170 11.08 13.24 0.59
CA GLU A 170 11.86 12.25 -0.12
C GLU A 170 11.42 10.86 0.33
N LEU A 171 11.09 9.99 -0.62
CA LEU A 171 10.66 8.63 -0.34
C LEU A 171 11.75 7.62 -0.69
N SER A 172 12.05 6.73 0.25
CA SER A 172 12.84 5.55 -0.04
C SER A 172 11.91 4.42 -0.51
N GLN A 173 12.03 4.02 -1.78
CA GLN A 173 11.25 2.91 -2.34
C GLN A 173 11.85 1.54 -2.05
N GLU A 174 13.07 1.49 -1.54
CA GLU A 174 13.86 0.29 -1.37
C GLU A 174 14.19 0.04 0.10
N LEU A 175 13.14 0.01 0.94
CA LEU A 175 13.27 -0.34 2.35
C LEU A 175 13.17 -1.86 2.53
N THR A 176 14.08 -2.42 3.31
CA THR A 176 13.93 -3.78 3.84
C THR A 176 13.00 -3.78 5.06
N TYR A 177 12.42 -4.94 5.38
CA TYR A 177 11.61 -5.07 6.61
C TYR A 177 12.38 -4.67 7.87
N ASP A 178 13.69 -4.90 7.87
CA ASP A 178 14.58 -4.58 8.98
C ASP A 178 14.85 -3.07 9.11
N GLU A 179 14.74 -2.31 8.02
CA GLU A 179 14.92 -0.86 7.98
C GLU A 179 13.66 -0.09 8.33
N LEU A 180 12.47 -0.70 8.20
CA LEU A 180 11.19 -0.03 8.44
C LEU A 180 11.10 0.59 9.85
N ASP A 181 11.59 -0.11 10.86
CA ASP A 181 11.48 0.29 12.27
C ASP A 181 12.68 1.10 12.79
N LYS A 182 13.78 1.20 12.03
CA LYS A 182 15.05 1.75 12.52
C LYS A 182 15.16 3.27 12.46
N ASN A 183 14.43 3.92 11.56
CA ASN A 183 14.54 5.36 11.37
C ASN A 183 13.15 5.98 11.20
N ILE A 184 12.87 7.03 12.00
CA ILE A 184 11.64 7.81 11.89
C ILE A 184 11.49 8.44 10.48
N GLY A 185 12.57 8.73 9.78
CA GLY A 185 12.57 9.21 8.39
C GLY A 185 11.90 8.24 7.41
N ASN A 186 11.80 6.96 7.78
CA ASN A 186 11.12 5.95 6.97
C ASN A 186 9.58 5.99 7.11
N LEU A 187 9.04 6.70 8.11
CA LEU A 187 7.60 6.80 8.37
C LEU A 187 6.82 7.15 7.09
N TRP A 188 7.24 8.19 6.38
CA TRP A 188 6.55 8.66 5.19
C TRP A 188 6.56 7.64 4.04
N SER A 189 7.68 6.93 3.90
CA SER A 189 7.80 5.84 2.92
C SER A 189 6.91 4.65 3.30
N VAL A 190 6.80 4.34 4.59
CA VAL A 190 5.89 3.28 5.09
C VAL A 190 4.44 3.68 4.87
N LEU A 191 4.03 4.89 5.28
CA LEU A 191 2.66 5.37 5.10
C LEU A 191 2.26 5.41 3.63
N PHE A 192 3.17 5.79 2.73
CA PHE A 192 2.94 5.79 1.30
C PHE A 192 2.80 4.36 0.73
N THR A 193 3.71 3.47 1.06
CA THR A 193 3.70 2.11 0.50
C THR A 193 2.61 1.22 1.10
N THR A 194 2.09 1.55 2.27
CA THR A 194 0.98 0.84 2.92
C THR A 194 -0.39 1.45 2.63
N GLY A 195 -0.48 2.51 1.82
CA GLY A 195 -1.74 3.08 1.36
C GLY A 195 -2.36 4.15 2.28
N TYR A 196 -1.71 4.56 3.37
CA TYR A 196 -2.17 5.71 4.17
C TYR A 196 -1.98 7.04 3.47
N LEU A 197 -1.01 7.12 2.57
CA LEU A 197 -0.73 8.30 1.76
C LEU A 197 -0.70 7.96 0.29
N THR A 198 -1.05 8.93 -0.54
CA THR A 198 -0.96 8.87 -1.99
C THR A 198 -0.07 9.98 -2.53
N LYS A 199 0.42 9.82 -3.76
CA LYS A 199 1.22 10.83 -4.47
C LYS A 199 0.30 11.82 -5.18
N GLN A 200 0.46 13.12 -4.94
CA GLN A 200 -0.21 14.19 -5.67
C GLN A 200 0.71 14.99 -6.62
N GLY A 201 1.90 14.46 -6.90
CA GLY A 201 2.84 15.09 -7.82
C GLY A 201 4.27 15.10 -7.30
N ARG A 202 5.14 15.84 -8.01
CA ARG A 202 6.53 16.07 -7.64
C ARG A 202 6.84 17.55 -7.62
N THR A 203 7.74 17.93 -6.73
CA THR A 203 8.32 19.28 -6.69
C THR A 203 9.47 19.41 -7.69
N ALA A 204 9.91 20.63 -7.98
CA ALA A 204 11.03 20.89 -8.88
C ALA A 204 12.37 20.32 -8.37
N ASP A 205 12.53 20.18 -7.05
CA ASP A 205 13.69 19.57 -6.39
C ASP A 205 13.55 18.02 -6.24
N GLY A 206 12.50 17.43 -6.81
CA GLY A 206 12.33 15.97 -6.91
C GLY A 206 11.61 15.31 -5.75
N LYS A 207 11.20 16.04 -4.73
CA LYS A 207 10.39 15.51 -3.63
C LYS A 207 8.99 15.10 -4.10
N ILE A 208 8.39 14.18 -3.39
CA ILE A 208 7.02 13.74 -3.64
C ILE A 208 6.07 14.54 -2.75
N ARG A 209 5.01 15.05 -3.36
CA ARG A 209 3.88 15.61 -2.64
C ARG A 209 2.98 14.46 -2.21
N LEU A 210 2.77 14.36 -0.90
CA LEU A 210 1.96 13.33 -0.26
C LEU A 210 0.70 13.94 0.32
N ALA A 211 -0.42 13.23 0.17
CA ALA A 211 -1.70 13.56 0.80
C ALA A 211 -2.40 12.29 1.29
N ILE A 212 -3.40 12.43 2.15
CA ILE A 212 -4.36 11.37 2.44
C ILE A 212 -5.22 11.15 1.20
N PRO A 213 -5.42 9.89 0.73
CA PRO A 213 -6.08 9.63 -0.55
C PRO A 213 -7.56 10.00 -0.54
N ASN A 214 -8.31 9.69 0.52
CA ASN A 214 -9.75 9.75 0.53
C ASN A 214 -10.33 9.92 1.95
N LYS A 215 -11.66 9.87 2.07
CA LYS A 215 -12.37 10.01 3.35
C LYS A 215 -12.21 8.80 4.26
N GLU A 216 -12.09 7.61 3.71
CA GLU A 216 -11.94 6.39 4.48
C GLU A 216 -10.64 6.39 5.32
N ILE A 217 -9.55 6.89 4.74
CA ILE A 217 -8.24 6.94 5.40
C ILE A 217 -8.11 8.14 6.36
N LYS A 218 -8.95 9.14 6.22
CA LYS A 218 -8.93 10.36 7.03
C LYS A 218 -9.52 10.15 8.42
#